data_03e2e6603691d0f31420c781a078ffe6
#
_entry.id   03e2e6603691d0f31420c781a078ffe6
#
_cell.length_a   1.000
_cell.length_b   1.000
_cell.length_c   1.000
_cell.angle_alpha   90.00
_cell.angle_beta   90.00
_cell.angle_gamma   90.00
#
_symmetry.space_group_name_H-M   'P 1'
#
loop_
_entity.id
_entity.type
_entity.pdbx_description
1 polymer ?
#
loop_
_entity_poly.entity_id
_entity_poly.type
_entity_poly.pdbx_seq_one_letter_code
_entity_poly.pdbx_strand_id
1 'polypeptide(L)'
;MSATLTTPPQSRSTTAAPARTSTGYRWLAVTRVAVGFIFLWAFLDKMFGLGYSTPSARSVISGGSPTKGFLSHVTVGPLQGLFTSIAGSPVVDTLFMLSLLAVGVAMIVGAGLRIAAISNVLLMLGMWAAEWPMARMASDGTATGSSNPFMDYHLAYALIGIVFAYFAVASTYGLGAWWSERAVVRKNPILL
;
A
#
# COMPACT_ATOMS: atom_id res chain seq x y z
N MET A 1 -9.16 21.23 -69.07
CA MET A 1 -10.12 21.06 -67.94
C MET A 1 -9.49 20.10 -66.91
N SER A 2 -8.87 20.64 -65.84
CA SER A 2 -8.26 19.84 -64.81
C SER A 2 -9.27 19.70 -63.66
N ALA A 3 -9.70 18.48 -63.38
CA ALA A 3 -10.59 18.19 -62.27
C ALA A 3 -9.76 18.06 -60.99
N THR A 4 -9.98 18.96 -60.03
CA THR A 4 -9.41 18.92 -58.70
C THR A 4 -10.21 17.90 -57.84
N LEU A 5 -9.59 16.76 -57.51
CA LEU A 5 -10.13 15.79 -56.59
C LEU A 5 -9.97 16.33 -55.17
N THR A 6 -11.06 16.78 -54.55
CA THR A 6 -11.13 17.13 -53.14
C THR A 6 -11.30 15.85 -52.30
N THR A 7 -10.27 15.48 -51.54
CA THR A 7 -10.32 14.39 -50.58
C THR A 7 -11.23 14.80 -49.44
N PRO A 8 -12.23 13.95 -49.02
CA PRO A 8 -13.07 14.28 -47.89
C PRO A 8 -12.27 14.25 -46.58
N PRO A 9 -12.60 15.10 -45.60
CA PRO A 9 -11.92 15.14 -44.31
C PRO A 9 -12.11 13.81 -43.56
N GLN A 10 -11.01 13.15 -43.24
CA GLN A 10 -11.01 11.98 -42.36
C GLN A 10 -11.51 12.42 -40.99
N SER A 11 -12.68 11.91 -40.59
CA SER A 11 -13.16 12.03 -39.24
C SER A 11 -12.20 11.30 -38.29
N ARG A 12 -11.40 12.07 -37.52
CA ARG A 12 -10.64 11.52 -36.40
C ARG A 12 -11.64 10.93 -35.41
N SER A 13 -11.72 9.62 -35.38
CA SER A 13 -12.35 8.87 -34.27
C SER A 13 -11.59 9.23 -33.00
N THR A 14 -12.09 10.21 -32.24
CA THR A 14 -11.65 10.45 -30.87
C THR A 14 -12.13 9.28 -30.04
N THR A 15 -11.24 8.34 -29.78
CA THR A 15 -11.48 7.27 -28.79
C THR A 15 -11.71 7.97 -27.47
N ALA A 16 -12.97 8.11 -27.07
CA ALA A 16 -13.33 8.71 -25.79
C ALA A 16 -12.66 7.90 -24.66
N ALA A 17 -11.94 8.59 -23.78
CA ALA A 17 -11.36 7.96 -22.61
C ALA A 17 -12.48 7.23 -21.83
N PRO A 18 -12.25 6.00 -21.33
CA PRO A 18 -13.28 5.22 -20.66
C PRO A 18 -13.88 6.02 -19.51
N ALA A 19 -15.21 6.10 -19.47
CA ALA A 19 -15.90 6.85 -18.44
C ALA A 19 -15.51 6.34 -17.05
N ARG A 20 -15.06 7.21 -16.16
CA ARG A 20 -14.64 6.89 -14.78
C ARG A 20 -15.75 6.26 -13.93
N THR A 21 -16.99 6.24 -14.43
CA THR A 21 -18.15 5.57 -13.82
C THR A 21 -18.36 4.14 -14.31
N SER A 22 -17.43 3.57 -15.08
CA SER A 22 -17.53 2.20 -15.59
C SER A 22 -17.55 1.17 -14.45
N THR A 23 -18.10 -0.03 -14.74
CA THR A 23 -18.12 -1.17 -13.80
C THR A 23 -16.71 -1.49 -13.29
N GLY A 24 -15.67 -1.34 -14.12
CA GLY A 24 -14.28 -1.54 -13.72
C GLY A 24 -13.84 -0.61 -12.59
N TYR A 25 -14.19 0.68 -12.65
CA TYR A 25 -13.87 1.62 -11.58
C TYR A 25 -14.61 1.32 -10.26
N ARG A 26 -15.82 0.75 -10.32
CA ARG A 26 -16.53 0.28 -9.11
C ARG A 26 -15.76 -0.84 -8.42
N TRP A 27 -15.32 -1.84 -9.17
CA TRP A 27 -14.53 -2.95 -8.63
C TRP A 27 -13.18 -2.47 -8.09
N LEU A 28 -12.49 -1.54 -8.77
CA LEU A 28 -11.29 -0.92 -8.23
C LEU A 28 -11.56 -0.21 -6.90
N ALA A 29 -12.68 0.49 -6.75
CA ALA A 29 -13.06 1.14 -5.50
C ALA A 29 -13.33 0.13 -4.37
N VAL A 30 -14.05 -0.96 -4.67
CA VAL A 30 -14.30 -2.06 -3.71
C VAL A 30 -12.98 -2.69 -3.28
N THR A 31 -12.10 -3.03 -4.22
CA THR A 31 -10.78 -3.61 -3.93
C THR A 31 -9.93 -2.66 -3.09
N ARG A 32 -9.97 -1.35 -3.38
CA ARG A 32 -9.27 -0.32 -2.59
C ARG A 32 -9.73 -0.32 -1.13
N VAL A 33 -11.03 -0.35 -0.89
CA VAL A 33 -11.59 -0.37 0.47
C VAL A 33 -11.22 -1.67 1.18
N ALA A 34 -11.30 -2.81 0.50
CA ALA A 34 -10.93 -4.11 1.06
C ALA A 34 -9.44 -4.16 1.45
N VAL A 35 -8.56 -3.70 0.57
CA VAL A 35 -7.12 -3.61 0.86
C VAL A 35 -6.85 -2.61 1.99
N GLY A 36 -7.51 -1.45 1.98
CA GLY A 36 -7.42 -0.49 3.08
C GLY A 36 -7.83 -1.08 4.42
N PHE A 37 -8.85 -1.93 4.42
CA PHE A 37 -9.29 -2.63 5.64
C PHE A 37 -8.23 -3.62 6.16
N ILE A 38 -7.45 -4.28 5.29
CA ILE A 38 -6.34 -5.14 5.72
C ILE A 38 -5.33 -4.34 6.55
N PHE A 39 -4.90 -3.17 6.07
CA PHE A 39 -3.96 -2.30 6.79
C PHE A 39 -4.56 -1.74 8.08
N LEU A 40 -5.80 -1.26 8.02
CA LEU A 40 -6.49 -0.74 9.20
C LEU A 40 -6.69 -1.83 10.24
N TRP A 41 -7.07 -3.03 9.83
CA TRP A 41 -7.20 -4.17 10.74
C TRP A 41 -5.89 -4.54 11.41
N ALA A 42 -4.80 -4.59 10.65
CA ALA A 42 -3.46 -4.84 11.19
C ALA A 42 -3.06 -3.78 12.24
N PHE A 43 -3.40 -2.50 12.00
CA PHE A 43 -3.23 -1.43 12.99
C PHE A 43 -4.07 -1.68 14.24
N LEU A 44 -5.36 -1.96 14.10
CA LEU A 44 -6.28 -2.16 15.23
C LEU A 44 -5.87 -3.36 16.08
N ASP A 45 -5.53 -4.48 15.45
CA ASP A 45 -5.09 -5.68 16.17
C ASP A 45 -3.80 -5.42 16.96
N LYS A 46 -2.82 -4.73 16.39
CA LYS A 46 -1.58 -4.36 17.09
C LYS A 46 -1.79 -3.31 18.17
N MET A 47 -2.66 -2.35 17.93
CA MET A 47 -2.98 -1.30 18.90
C MET A 47 -3.67 -1.87 20.13
N PHE A 48 -4.72 -2.66 19.93
CA PHE A 48 -5.64 -3.09 20.99
C PHE A 48 -5.44 -4.55 21.45
N GLY A 49 -4.66 -5.35 20.73
CA GLY A 49 -4.45 -6.76 21.06
C GLY A 49 -5.70 -7.60 20.93
N LEU A 50 -6.31 -7.59 19.74
CA LEU A 50 -7.59 -8.25 19.46
C LEU A 50 -7.47 -9.78 19.36
N GLY A 51 -6.26 -10.33 19.49
CA GLY A 51 -6.01 -11.78 19.58
C GLY A 51 -5.87 -12.50 18.25
N TYR A 52 -5.81 -11.78 17.11
CA TYR A 52 -5.54 -12.40 15.81
C TYR A 52 -4.03 -12.60 15.61
N SER A 53 -3.28 -11.53 15.32
CA SER A 53 -1.82 -11.60 15.26
C SER A 53 -1.13 -11.06 16.52
N THR A 54 -1.87 -10.33 17.36
CA THR A 54 -1.33 -9.67 18.54
C THR A 54 -2.18 -10.00 19.78
N PRO A 55 -1.64 -10.82 20.72
CA PRO A 55 -2.29 -11.03 22.02
C PRO A 55 -2.38 -9.73 22.82
N SER A 56 -3.41 -9.59 23.66
CA SER A 56 -3.66 -8.36 24.45
C SER A 56 -2.45 -7.90 25.26
N ALA A 57 -1.71 -8.84 25.86
CA ALA A 57 -0.50 -8.54 26.64
C ALA A 57 0.67 -7.98 25.82
N ARG A 58 0.65 -8.09 24.49
CA ARG A 58 1.67 -7.57 23.57
C ARG A 58 1.18 -6.39 22.73
N SER A 59 -0.02 -5.89 23.00
CA SER A 59 -0.57 -4.73 22.30
C SER A 59 0.17 -3.44 22.67
N VAL A 60 0.09 -2.46 21.77
CA VAL A 60 0.72 -1.15 21.99
C VAL A 60 0.16 -0.47 23.24
N ILE A 61 -1.16 -0.53 23.49
CA ILE A 61 -1.78 0.05 24.70
C ILE A 61 -1.36 -0.65 25.98
N SER A 62 -0.86 -1.89 25.91
CA SER A 62 -0.30 -2.62 27.03
C SER A 62 1.23 -2.45 27.16
N GLY A 63 1.83 -1.52 26.42
CA GLY A 63 3.27 -1.27 26.41
C GLY A 63 4.08 -2.23 25.53
N GLY A 64 3.42 -3.01 24.66
CA GLY A 64 4.08 -3.88 23.70
C GLY A 64 4.68 -3.13 22.52
N SER A 65 5.69 -3.73 21.90
CA SER A 65 6.31 -3.23 20.67
C SER A 65 5.80 -4.01 19.46
N PRO A 66 5.14 -3.35 18.49
CA PRO A 66 4.59 -4.01 17.32
C PRO A 66 5.65 -4.56 16.37
N THR A 67 6.88 -4.01 16.38
CA THR A 67 7.96 -4.46 15.49
C THR A 67 8.91 -5.45 16.15
N LYS A 68 9.06 -5.44 17.49
CA LYS A 68 10.03 -6.24 18.21
C LYS A 68 9.90 -7.74 17.89
N GLY A 69 8.67 -8.26 17.98
CA GLY A 69 8.42 -9.69 17.78
C GLY A 69 8.79 -10.18 16.38
N PHE A 70 8.64 -9.33 15.37
CA PHE A 70 8.97 -9.66 13.98
C PHE A 70 10.46 -9.42 13.68
N LEU A 71 10.96 -8.21 13.93
CA LEU A 71 12.31 -7.82 13.53
C LEU A 71 13.41 -8.54 14.31
N SER A 72 13.18 -8.91 15.58
CA SER A 72 14.15 -9.68 16.35
C SER A 72 14.32 -11.14 15.89
N HIS A 73 13.38 -11.65 15.09
CA HIS A 73 13.42 -13.00 14.53
C HIS A 73 13.80 -13.04 13.06
N VAL A 74 14.30 -11.94 12.50
CA VAL A 74 14.86 -11.94 11.15
C VAL A 74 16.18 -12.73 11.15
N THR A 75 16.19 -13.88 10.47
CA THR A 75 17.30 -14.84 10.43
C THR A 75 18.00 -14.93 9.07
N VAL A 76 17.50 -14.20 8.07
CA VAL A 76 17.98 -14.26 6.69
C VAL A 76 18.05 -12.86 6.07
N GLY A 77 18.78 -12.78 4.96
CA GLY A 77 18.86 -11.57 4.15
C GLY A 77 20.03 -10.64 4.50
N PRO A 78 20.39 -9.76 3.54
CA PRO A 78 21.57 -8.89 3.67
C PRO A 78 21.37 -7.79 4.73
N LEU A 79 20.13 -7.50 5.12
CA LEU A 79 19.80 -6.47 6.11
C LEU A 79 19.42 -7.05 7.49
N GLN A 80 19.67 -8.34 7.74
CA GLN A 80 19.37 -9.00 9.00
C GLN A 80 19.88 -8.22 10.22
N GLY A 81 21.17 -7.84 10.22
CA GLY A 81 21.78 -7.10 11.33
C GLY A 81 21.14 -5.71 11.56
N LEU A 82 20.73 -5.05 10.49
CA LEU A 82 19.99 -3.79 10.60
C LEU A 82 18.61 -4.01 11.25
N PHE A 83 17.82 -4.96 10.76
CA PHE A 83 16.49 -5.23 11.28
C PHE A 83 16.50 -5.66 12.75
N THR A 84 17.42 -6.53 13.13
CA THR A 84 17.55 -6.94 14.54
C THR A 84 18.00 -5.78 15.44
N SER A 85 18.84 -4.87 14.95
CA SER A 85 19.31 -3.70 15.73
C SER A 85 18.22 -2.65 15.99
N ILE A 86 17.24 -2.52 15.09
CA ILE A 86 16.13 -1.58 15.21
C ILE A 86 14.86 -2.21 15.82
N ALA A 87 14.89 -3.50 16.14
CA ALA A 87 13.77 -4.24 16.71
C ALA A 87 13.34 -3.64 18.05
N GLY A 88 12.08 -3.19 18.14
CA GLY A 88 11.54 -2.58 19.37
C GLY A 88 11.97 -1.12 19.57
N SER A 89 12.59 -0.48 18.58
CA SER A 89 12.83 0.97 18.64
C SER A 89 11.51 1.74 18.65
N PRO A 90 11.27 2.67 19.60
CA PRO A 90 10.03 3.45 19.65
C PRO A 90 9.77 4.27 18.37
N VAL A 91 10.82 4.72 17.69
CA VAL A 91 10.69 5.44 16.42
C VAL A 91 10.17 4.51 15.32
N VAL A 92 10.76 3.31 15.21
CA VAL A 92 10.35 2.31 14.21
C VAL A 92 8.93 1.82 14.50
N ASP A 93 8.58 1.55 15.75
CA ASP A 93 7.23 1.18 16.18
C ASP A 93 6.21 2.26 15.80
N THR A 94 6.52 3.52 16.08
CA THR A 94 5.63 4.64 15.75
C THR A 94 5.44 4.79 14.24
N LEU A 95 6.53 4.76 13.47
CA LEU A 95 6.48 4.87 12.00
C LEU A 95 5.69 3.71 11.37
N PHE A 96 5.91 2.49 11.89
CA PHE A 96 5.18 1.30 11.45
C PHE A 96 3.68 1.44 11.71
N MET A 97 3.29 1.81 12.93
CA MET A 97 1.88 1.98 13.32
C MET A 97 1.20 3.13 12.55
N LEU A 98 1.88 4.27 12.40
CA LEU A 98 1.36 5.39 11.62
C LEU A 98 1.20 5.04 10.13
N SER A 99 2.13 4.25 9.58
CA SER A 99 2.02 3.79 8.19
C SER A 99 0.81 2.88 7.98
N LEU A 100 0.58 1.91 8.88
CA LEU A 100 -0.60 1.03 8.83
C LEU A 100 -1.90 1.84 8.91
N LEU A 101 -1.99 2.77 9.86
CA LEU A 101 -3.16 3.62 10.05
C LEU A 101 -3.39 4.53 8.84
N ALA A 102 -2.36 5.26 8.41
CA ALA A 102 -2.47 6.23 7.33
C ALA A 102 -2.84 5.56 6.00
N VAL A 103 -2.18 4.45 5.65
CA VAL A 103 -2.49 3.67 4.44
C VAL A 103 -3.91 3.12 4.52
N GLY A 104 -4.29 2.50 5.63
CA GLY A 104 -5.61 1.93 5.83
C GLY A 104 -6.72 2.97 5.69
N VAL A 105 -6.61 4.09 6.41
CA VAL A 105 -7.61 5.18 6.39
C VAL A 105 -7.65 5.84 5.02
N ALA A 106 -6.51 6.20 4.41
CA ALA A 106 -6.47 6.86 3.11
C ALA A 106 -7.10 5.99 2.01
N MET A 107 -6.83 4.68 2.03
CA MET A 107 -7.45 3.75 1.08
C MET A 107 -8.94 3.60 1.31
N ILE A 108 -9.44 3.49 2.55
CA ILE A 108 -10.88 3.38 2.83
C ILE A 108 -11.61 4.66 2.45
N VAL A 109 -11.14 5.79 2.93
CA VAL A 109 -11.77 7.10 2.72
C VAL A 109 -11.62 7.56 1.26
N GLY A 110 -10.53 7.19 0.61
CA GLY A 110 -10.21 7.61 -0.74
C GLY A 110 -9.71 9.05 -0.80
N ALA A 111 -8.79 9.42 0.07
CA ALA A 111 -8.12 10.71 0.07
C ALA A 111 -6.63 10.53 0.34
N GLY A 112 -5.77 11.33 -0.29
CA GLY A 112 -4.32 11.24 -0.10
C GLY A 112 -3.68 9.97 -0.66
N LEU A 113 -4.23 9.40 -1.73
CA LEU A 113 -3.80 8.10 -2.25
C LEU A 113 -2.34 8.08 -2.74
N ARG A 114 -1.78 9.22 -3.16
CA ARG A 114 -0.37 9.26 -3.59
C ARG A 114 0.57 9.07 -2.40
N ILE A 115 0.33 9.78 -1.30
CA ILE A 115 1.12 9.58 -0.07
C ILE A 115 0.90 8.18 0.49
N ALA A 116 -0.36 7.71 0.50
CA ALA A 116 -0.67 6.35 0.93
C ALA A 116 0.07 5.31 0.10
N ALA A 117 0.16 5.48 -1.23
CA ALA A 117 0.92 4.58 -2.09
C ALA A 117 2.42 4.59 -1.79
N ILE A 118 3.01 5.76 -1.57
CA ILE A 118 4.43 5.88 -1.19
C ILE A 118 4.67 5.17 0.16
N SER A 119 3.85 5.47 1.16
CA SER A 119 3.95 4.83 2.49
C SER A 119 3.76 3.32 2.41
N ASN A 120 2.80 2.86 1.62
CA ASN A 120 2.54 1.45 1.38
C ASN A 120 3.74 0.76 0.72
N VAL A 121 4.31 1.36 -0.34
CA VAL A 121 5.49 0.81 -1.02
C VAL A 121 6.67 0.69 -0.06
N LEU A 122 6.98 1.74 0.70
CA LEU A 122 8.08 1.73 1.67
C LEU A 122 7.87 0.67 2.76
N LEU A 123 6.64 0.59 3.31
CA LEU A 123 6.27 -0.40 4.32
C LEU A 123 6.41 -1.82 3.78
N MET A 124 5.84 -2.09 2.61
CA MET A 124 5.84 -3.42 1.99
C MET A 124 7.25 -3.84 1.54
N LEU A 125 8.05 -2.94 0.98
CA LEU A 125 9.44 -3.25 0.64
C LEU A 125 10.29 -3.50 1.89
N GLY A 126 10.05 -2.76 2.97
CA GLY A 126 10.71 -3.01 4.27
C GLY A 126 10.40 -4.40 4.82
N MET A 127 9.13 -4.80 4.79
CA MET A 127 8.70 -6.13 5.23
C MET A 127 9.21 -7.24 4.32
N TRP A 128 9.15 -7.07 3.01
CA TRP A 128 9.72 -7.98 2.03
C TRP A 128 11.23 -8.19 2.25
N ALA A 129 11.96 -7.10 2.49
CA ALA A 129 13.39 -7.17 2.76
C ALA A 129 13.72 -7.84 4.10
N ALA A 130 12.84 -7.73 5.10
CA ALA A 130 12.99 -8.39 6.40
C ALA A 130 12.68 -9.89 6.30
N GLU A 131 11.66 -10.30 5.55
CA GLU A 131 11.36 -11.72 5.32
C GLU A 131 12.31 -12.39 4.35
N TRP A 132 12.93 -11.61 3.47
CA TRP A 132 13.91 -12.04 2.46
C TRP A 132 13.51 -13.34 1.73
N PRO A 133 12.46 -13.34 0.93
CA PRO A 133 11.91 -14.56 0.34
C PRO A 133 12.86 -15.28 -0.63
N MET A 134 13.96 -14.67 -1.01
CA MET A 134 15.02 -15.32 -1.81
C MET A 134 15.76 -16.42 -1.04
N ALA A 135 15.76 -16.41 0.29
CA ALA A 135 16.33 -17.47 1.11
C ALA A 135 15.32 -18.59 1.33
N ARG A 136 15.67 -19.83 1.01
CA ARG A 136 14.85 -21.02 1.27
C ARG A 136 15.09 -21.61 2.65
N MET A 137 16.28 -21.39 3.20
CA MET A 137 16.73 -21.92 4.49
C MET A 137 17.26 -20.76 5.33
N ALA A 138 16.95 -20.78 6.61
CA ALA A 138 17.56 -19.91 7.61
C ALA A 138 18.98 -20.38 7.96
N SER A 139 19.72 -19.55 8.69
CA SER A 139 21.09 -19.85 9.08
C SER A 139 21.23 -21.09 9.99
N ASP A 140 20.16 -21.43 10.71
CA ASP A 140 20.07 -22.62 11.57
C ASP A 140 19.64 -23.90 10.83
N GLY A 141 19.44 -23.82 9.50
CA GLY A 141 19.02 -24.94 8.66
C GLY A 141 17.51 -25.16 8.62
N THR A 142 16.70 -24.32 9.26
CA THR A 142 15.23 -24.41 9.17
C THR A 142 14.70 -23.79 7.87
N ALA A 143 13.60 -24.33 7.37
CA ALA A 143 12.96 -23.76 6.17
C ALA A 143 12.32 -22.40 6.50
N THR A 144 12.54 -21.39 5.64
CA THR A 144 11.95 -20.05 5.81
C THR A 144 10.47 -19.99 5.51
N GLY A 145 9.92 -21.01 4.85
CA GLY A 145 8.53 -21.01 4.37
C GLY A 145 8.31 -20.20 3.08
N SER A 146 9.38 -19.65 2.49
CA SER A 146 9.28 -18.92 1.23
C SER A 146 8.77 -19.82 0.10
N SER A 147 7.68 -19.42 -0.53
CA SER A 147 7.06 -20.11 -1.67
C SER A 147 7.44 -19.53 -3.02
N ASN A 148 7.91 -18.28 -3.05
CA ASN A 148 8.29 -17.57 -4.26
C ASN A 148 9.46 -16.60 -3.95
N PRO A 149 10.59 -16.69 -4.66
CA PRO A 149 11.78 -15.90 -4.34
C PRO A 149 11.64 -14.40 -4.65
N PHE A 150 10.70 -14.02 -5.51
CA PHE A 150 10.57 -12.64 -5.98
C PHE A 150 9.25 -12.00 -5.58
N MET A 151 8.14 -12.66 -5.90
CA MET A 151 6.79 -12.11 -5.74
C MET A 151 6.07 -12.80 -4.60
N ASP A 152 5.90 -12.07 -3.51
CA ASP A 152 5.05 -12.43 -2.39
C ASP A 152 3.90 -11.44 -2.24
N TYR A 153 3.12 -11.58 -1.17
CA TYR A 153 1.99 -10.67 -0.91
C TYR A 153 2.42 -9.23 -0.60
N HIS A 154 3.63 -8.99 -0.08
CA HIS A 154 4.13 -7.64 0.16
C HIS A 154 4.27 -6.87 -1.15
N LEU A 155 4.96 -7.45 -2.13
CA LEU A 155 5.12 -6.82 -3.45
C LEU A 155 3.77 -6.67 -4.18
N ALA A 156 2.87 -7.64 -4.01
CA ALA A 156 1.52 -7.53 -4.56
C ALA A 156 0.76 -6.33 -3.97
N TYR A 157 0.78 -6.14 -2.64
CA TYR A 157 0.15 -4.99 -2.00
C TYR A 157 0.83 -3.67 -2.35
N ALA A 158 2.15 -3.64 -2.51
CA ALA A 158 2.86 -2.45 -2.99
C ALA A 158 2.35 -2.02 -4.37
N LEU A 159 2.27 -2.95 -5.32
CA LEU A 159 1.78 -2.69 -6.68
C LEU A 159 0.31 -2.27 -6.70
N ILE A 160 -0.55 -2.90 -5.91
CA ILE A 160 -1.97 -2.56 -5.80
C ILE A 160 -2.14 -1.12 -5.31
N GLY A 161 -1.34 -0.68 -4.32
CA GLY A 161 -1.35 0.70 -3.84
C GLY A 161 -1.00 1.71 -4.93
N ILE A 162 0.00 1.41 -5.76
CA ILE A 162 0.39 2.23 -6.92
C ILE A 162 -0.77 2.30 -7.92
N VAL A 163 -1.42 1.18 -8.22
CA VAL A 163 -2.57 1.13 -9.14
C VAL A 163 -3.70 2.04 -8.66
N PHE A 164 -4.05 2.02 -7.37
CA PHE A 164 -5.10 2.89 -6.85
C PHE A 164 -4.77 4.37 -6.95
N ALA A 165 -3.51 4.75 -6.70
CA ALA A 165 -3.05 6.12 -6.85
C ALA A 165 -3.02 6.56 -8.33
N TYR A 166 -2.54 5.69 -9.23
CA TYR A 166 -2.43 5.98 -10.67
C TYR A 166 -3.80 6.20 -11.32
N PHE A 167 -4.76 5.31 -11.08
CA PHE A 167 -6.08 5.40 -11.67
C PHE A 167 -6.98 6.45 -10.98
N ALA A 168 -6.49 7.13 -9.94
CA ALA A 168 -7.23 8.15 -9.20
C ALA A 168 -8.66 7.68 -8.82
N VAL A 169 -8.78 6.42 -8.40
CA VAL A 169 -10.06 5.76 -8.07
C VAL A 169 -10.87 6.56 -7.04
N ALA A 170 -10.17 7.27 -6.17
CA ALA A 170 -10.74 8.11 -5.13
C ALA A 170 -11.53 9.32 -5.66
N SER A 171 -11.20 9.84 -6.84
CA SER A 171 -11.91 10.99 -7.42
C SER A 171 -13.35 10.68 -7.83
N THR A 172 -13.65 9.40 -8.07
CA THR A 172 -15.00 8.97 -8.48
C THR A 172 -15.76 8.28 -7.34
N TYR A 173 -15.07 7.45 -6.55
CA TYR A 173 -15.67 6.66 -5.46
C TYR A 173 -14.89 6.86 -4.15
N GLY A 174 -15.16 7.97 -3.47
CA GLY A 174 -14.53 8.36 -2.21
C GLY A 174 -14.51 9.86 -2.01
N LEU A 175 -13.75 10.34 -1.02
CA LEU A 175 -13.62 11.76 -0.72
C LEU A 175 -12.55 12.46 -1.57
N GLY A 176 -11.97 11.79 -2.58
CA GLY A 176 -10.88 12.33 -3.36
C GLY A 176 -11.22 13.60 -4.13
N ALA A 177 -12.45 13.73 -4.66
CA ALA A 177 -12.91 14.97 -5.30
C ALA A 177 -12.93 16.13 -4.30
N TRP A 178 -13.58 15.94 -3.16
CA TRP A 178 -13.63 16.92 -2.08
C TRP A 178 -12.22 17.28 -1.56
N TRP A 179 -11.34 16.26 -1.39
CA TRP A 179 -9.97 16.44 -0.93
C TRP A 179 -9.14 17.28 -1.89
N SER A 180 -9.25 17.02 -3.19
CA SER A 180 -8.51 17.75 -4.23
C SER A 180 -8.82 19.25 -4.30
N GLU A 181 -9.99 19.67 -3.80
CA GLU A 181 -10.39 21.09 -3.77
C GLU A 181 -9.76 21.87 -2.59
N ARG A 182 -9.16 21.19 -1.61
CA ARG A 182 -8.53 21.86 -0.47
C ARG A 182 -7.33 22.69 -0.91
N ALA A 183 -7.23 23.91 -0.39
CA ALA A 183 -6.16 24.85 -0.77
C ALA A 183 -4.75 24.27 -0.60
N VAL A 184 -4.52 23.49 0.47
CA VAL A 184 -3.24 22.82 0.73
C VAL A 184 -2.95 21.74 -0.31
N VAL A 185 -3.95 20.98 -0.75
CA VAL A 185 -3.80 19.93 -1.75
C VAL A 185 -3.57 20.51 -3.13
N ARG A 186 -4.30 21.56 -3.49
CA ARG A 186 -4.10 22.28 -4.77
C ARG A 186 -2.71 22.86 -4.91
N LYS A 187 -2.11 23.32 -3.80
CA LYS A 187 -0.72 23.82 -3.78
C LYS A 187 0.32 22.71 -3.77
N ASN A 188 -0.04 21.50 -3.32
CA ASN A 188 0.86 20.37 -3.15
C ASN A 188 0.26 19.11 -3.76
N PRO A 189 0.42 18.88 -5.09
CA PRO A 189 -0.20 17.76 -5.80
C PRO A 189 0.18 16.37 -5.27
N ILE A 190 1.26 16.25 -4.50
CA ILE A 190 1.65 15.00 -3.84
C ILE A 190 0.59 14.53 -2.83
N LEU A 191 -0.22 15.44 -2.30
CA LEU A 191 -1.28 15.14 -1.34
C LEU A 191 -2.55 14.55 -1.97
N LEU A 192 -2.61 14.38 -3.29
CA LEU A 192 -3.75 13.79 -4.00
C LEU A 192 -3.93 12.30 -3.70
#